data_19570a229c2e3e1bb5184e9e67922a8f
#
_entry.id   19570a229c2e3e1bb5184e9e67922a8f
#
_cell.length_a   1.000
_cell.length_b   1.000
_cell.length_c   1.000
_cell.angle_alpha   90.00
_cell.angle_beta   90.00
_cell.angle_gamma   90.00
#
_symmetry.space_group_name_H-M   'P 1'
#
loop_
_entity.id
_entity.type
_entity.pdbx_description
1 polymer ?
#
loop_
_entity_poly.entity_id
_entity_poly.type
_entity_poly.pdbx_seq_one_letter_code
_entity_poly.pdbx_strand_id
1 'polypeptide(L)'
;MSLIYKKLGEIYTQYILIVVMSFIGISAAVYAAEPVQTLSLEEAVYLSQTNDPWLVSNQFQQDAINSESIAAGTLPDPKISVGLANLSINTFDFGQEAMTQLKIGVTQMFPRGDSLSLRQQQLELTAEQYPFLRQDRRAKLSVTTAQIWFDIYKTQESIALIERNRNLFEQLSDVAKAGYSSALGKSNQQDIIRAQLEVTRLEDKLTVLAQEENMLKQKLSEWVGKAFVGEYRREYEQDYELSFSTFTVPNTLPQIKLINSNLYLDEEKSPNYQQSLYEAFSDHPLLLALEQRIESSRKGVELTKQLYKPEWGLNAGYSYRGDDPMGNSRDDLLSIGVSFDLPIFTSSKQDKQVQAAISQSESIKTEKWLLLRNMMASYGTAKAQFLKLEQRQKLYNDFLLPQMQDQADASLTAYTNDKGDFAEVVRSLIAQLNTQLDALAINVDLQKLKVQLNYFFTPNVGPVSISHKSYVDGEVK
;
A
#
# COMPACT_ATOMS: atom_id res chain seq x y z
N MET A 1 -65.45 -49.70 19.88
CA MET A 1 -64.10 -49.43 20.42
C MET A 1 -62.94 -49.93 19.54
N SER A 2 -63.13 -50.98 18.73
CA SER A 2 -61.99 -51.51 17.89
C SER A 2 -61.58 -50.66 16.68
N LEU A 3 -62.48 -49.84 16.14
CA LEU A 3 -62.21 -49.01 14.94
C LEU A 3 -61.39 -47.75 15.26
N ILE A 4 -61.42 -47.23 16.50
CA ILE A 4 -60.70 -46.03 16.92
C ILE A 4 -59.22 -46.34 17.15
N TYR A 5 -58.89 -47.51 17.68
CA TYR A 5 -57.50 -47.96 17.86
C TYR A 5 -56.76 -48.25 16.58
N LYS A 6 -57.49 -48.70 15.53
CA LYS A 6 -56.87 -48.97 14.22
C LYS A 6 -56.54 -47.66 13.47
N LYS A 7 -57.38 -46.62 13.59
CA LYS A 7 -57.09 -45.28 13.01
C LYS A 7 -55.97 -44.52 13.72
N LEU A 8 -55.84 -44.68 15.04
CA LEU A 8 -54.75 -44.08 15.81
C LEU A 8 -53.41 -44.75 15.52
N GLY A 9 -53.38 -46.06 15.27
CA GLY A 9 -52.17 -46.79 14.88
C GLY A 9 -51.63 -46.37 13.48
N GLU A 10 -52.53 -46.12 12.51
CA GLU A 10 -52.12 -45.68 11.19
C GLU A 10 -51.62 -44.20 11.18
N ILE A 11 -52.15 -43.35 12.00
CA ILE A 11 -51.65 -41.95 12.17
C ILE A 11 -50.31 -41.93 12.86
N TYR A 12 -50.06 -42.78 13.86
CA TYR A 12 -48.78 -42.84 14.55
C TYR A 12 -47.68 -43.43 13.67
N THR A 13 -47.99 -44.41 12.83
CA THR A 13 -47.01 -44.95 11.84
C THR A 13 -46.69 -43.96 10.74
N GLN A 14 -47.65 -43.14 10.28
CA GLN A 14 -47.36 -42.06 9.32
C GLN A 14 -46.51 -40.93 9.93
N TYR A 15 -46.72 -40.54 11.17
CA TYR A 15 -45.90 -39.56 11.86
C TYR A 15 -44.47 -40.04 12.13
N ILE A 16 -44.29 -41.28 12.51
CA ILE A 16 -42.97 -41.89 12.70
C ILE A 16 -42.22 -42.00 11.36
N LEU A 17 -42.89 -42.29 10.23
CA LEU A 17 -42.28 -42.35 8.92
C LEU A 17 -41.87 -40.96 8.42
N ILE A 18 -42.64 -39.91 8.72
CA ILE A 18 -42.32 -38.53 8.38
C ILE A 18 -41.16 -37.98 9.23
N VAL A 19 -41.09 -38.36 10.50
CA VAL A 19 -39.97 -37.95 11.38
C VAL A 19 -38.68 -38.68 11.02
N VAL A 20 -38.76 -39.96 10.61
CA VAL A 20 -37.60 -40.74 10.16
C VAL A 20 -37.10 -40.26 8.77
N MET A 21 -38.03 -39.88 7.86
CA MET A 21 -37.61 -39.25 6.59
C MET A 21 -37.04 -37.83 6.74
N SER A 22 -37.47 -37.06 7.73
CA SER A 22 -36.86 -35.73 8.01
C SER A 22 -35.47 -35.86 8.67
N PHE A 23 -35.12 -36.99 9.31
CA PHE A 23 -33.78 -37.22 9.85
C PHE A 23 -32.78 -37.82 8.82
N ILE A 24 -33.27 -38.40 7.72
CA ILE A 24 -32.41 -38.93 6.63
C ILE A 24 -32.09 -37.82 5.62
N GLY A 25 -32.81 -36.68 5.67
CA GLY A 25 -32.56 -35.48 4.86
C GLY A 25 -31.48 -34.54 5.40
N ILE A 26 -30.77 -34.85 6.49
CA ILE A 26 -29.51 -34.22 6.83
C ILE A 26 -28.48 -34.88 5.91
N SER A 27 -28.50 -34.44 4.66
CA SER A 27 -27.37 -34.59 3.77
C SER A 27 -26.14 -34.17 4.57
N ALA A 28 -25.21 -35.09 4.78
CA ALA A 28 -23.86 -34.72 5.05
C ALA A 28 -23.50 -33.73 3.92
N ALA A 29 -23.54 -32.45 4.21
CA ALA A 29 -22.78 -31.47 3.46
C ALA A 29 -21.35 -32.00 3.63
N VAL A 30 -20.93 -32.81 2.69
CA VAL A 30 -19.54 -33.07 2.45
C VAL A 30 -19.00 -31.64 2.22
N TYR A 31 -18.35 -31.09 3.23
CA TYR A 31 -17.47 -29.99 3.03
C TYR A 31 -16.44 -30.51 2.00
N ALA A 32 -16.78 -30.34 0.73
CA ALA A 32 -15.80 -30.40 -0.32
C ALA A 32 -14.76 -29.36 0.12
N ALA A 33 -13.60 -29.83 0.55
CA ALA A 33 -12.47 -28.96 0.81
C ALA A 33 -12.36 -28.07 -0.43
N GLU A 34 -12.55 -26.77 -0.26
CA GLU A 34 -12.39 -25.85 -1.39
C GLU A 34 -11.04 -26.16 -2.05
N PRO A 35 -10.98 -26.26 -3.37
CA PRO A 35 -9.75 -26.58 -4.05
C PRO A 35 -8.72 -25.53 -3.61
N VAL A 36 -7.63 -25.99 -2.99
CA VAL A 36 -6.54 -25.11 -2.53
C VAL A 36 -6.07 -24.32 -3.74
N GLN A 37 -6.39 -23.02 -3.77
CA GLN A 37 -6.05 -22.15 -4.88
C GLN A 37 -4.54 -21.89 -4.86
N THR A 38 -3.87 -22.14 -6.00
CA THR A 38 -2.46 -21.80 -6.15
C THR A 38 -2.34 -20.32 -6.57
N LEU A 39 -1.67 -19.52 -5.77
CA LEU A 39 -1.47 -18.09 -6.01
C LEU A 39 -0.10 -17.87 -6.64
N SER A 40 -0.05 -17.52 -7.93
CA SER A 40 1.19 -17.13 -8.60
C SER A 40 1.72 -15.78 -8.11
N LEU A 41 3.02 -15.51 -8.34
CA LEU A 41 3.63 -14.22 -7.98
C LEU A 41 2.98 -13.07 -8.74
N GLU A 42 2.77 -13.24 -10.04
CA GLU A 42 2.15 -12.22 -10.91
C GLU A 42 0.72 -11.90 -10.45
N GLU A 43 -0.05 -12.94 -10.11
CA GLU A 43 -1.42 -12.78 -9.62
C GLU A 43 -1.44 -12.08 -8.25
N ALA A 44 -0.56 -12.45 -7.32
CA ALA A 44 -0.44 -11.81 -6.02
C ALA A 44 -0.11 -10.31 -6.15
N VAL A 45 0.84 -9.96 -7.03
CA VAL A 45 1.20 -8.56 -7.31
C VAL A 45 0.03 -7.82 -7.96
N TYR A 46 -0.64 -8.42 -8.94
CA TYR A 46 -1.80 -7.81 -9.60
C TYR A 46 -2.92 -7.52 -8.60
N LEU A 47 -3.26 -8.49 -7.76
CA LEU A 47 -4.31 -8.33 -6.74
C LEU A 47 -3.96 -7.24 -5.74
N SER A 48 -2.71 -7.19 -5.27
CA SER A 48 -2.26 -6.16 -4.33
C SER A 48 -2.34 -4.74 -4.92
N GLN A 49 -2.05 -4.60 -6.22
CA GLN A 49 -2.15 -3.31 -6.92
C GLN A 49 -3.58 -2.91 -7.25
N THR A 50 -4.49 -3.89 -7.40
CA THR A 50 -5.89 -3.63 -7.78
C THR A 50 -6.74 -3.36 -6.54
N ASN A 51 -6.45 -4.06 -5.45
CA ASN A 51 -7.27 -4.05 -4.22
C ASN A 51 -6.78 -3.03 -3.16
N ASP A 52 -5.74 -2.24 -3.41
CA ASP A 52 -5.22 -1.31 -2.41
C ASP A 52 -6.16 -0.09 -2.22
N PRO A 53 -6.81 0.06 -1.06
CA PRO A 53 -7.72 1.19 -0.78
C PRO A 53 -7.02 2.54 -0.83
N TRP A 54 -5.71 2.57 -0.60
CA TRP A 54 -4.92 3.80 -0.66
C TRP A 54 -4.97 4.44 -2.05
N LEU A 55 -4.98 3.63 -3.12
CA LEU A 55 -5.06 4.14 -4.49
C LEU A 55 -6.36 4.89 -4.74
N VAL A 56 -7.47 4.39 -4.22
CA VAL A 56 -8.78 5.04 -4.31
C VAL A 56 -8.84 6.31 -3.48
N SER A 57 -8.34 6.25 -2.23
CA SER A 57 -8.24 7.45 -1.37
C SER A 57 -7.39 8.55 -2.03
N ASN A 58 -6.26 8.18 -2.62
CA ASN A 58 -5.39 9.10 -3.33
C ASN A 58 -6.08 9.73 -4.56
N GLN A 59 -6.93 8.97 -5.28
CA GLN A 59 -7.74 9.50 -6.38
C GLN A 59 -8.74 10.55 -5.87
N PHE A 60 -9.48 10.26 -4.81
CA PHE A 60 -10.40 11.23 -4.21
C PHE A 60 -9.70 12.50 -3.71
N GLN A 61 -8.48 12.38 -3.16
CA GLN A 61 -7.68 13.54 -2.79
C GLN A 61 -7.31 14.39 -4.01
N GLN A 62 -6.95 13.76 -5.13
CA GLN A 62 -6.70 14.46 -6.39
C GLN A 62 -7.95 15.19 -6.88
N ASP A 63 -9.11 14.51 -6.89
CA ASP A 63 -10.38 15.07 -7.35
C ASP A 63 -10.84 16.23 -6.47
N ALA A 64 -10.61 16.14 -5.16
CA ALA A 64 -10.88 17.24 -4.22
C ALA A 64 -10.05 18.48 -4.53
N ILE A 65 -8.73 18.32 -4.77
CA ILE A 65 -7.85 19.43 -5.11
C ILE A 65 -8.18 19.99 -6.50
N ASN A 66 -8.53 19.16 -7.47
CA ASN A 66 -9.00 19.61 -8.78
C ASN A 66 -10.26 20.49 -8.67
N SER A 67 -11.22 20.06 -7.84
CA SER A 67 -12.43 20.84 -7.58
C SER A 67 -12.10 22.16 -6.86
N GLU A 68 -11.20 22.12 -5.87
CA GLU A 68 -10.72 23.31 -5.16
C GLU A 68 -9.98 24.26 -6.11
N SER A 69 -9.23 23.76 -7.10
CA SER A 69 -8.53 24.60 -8.09
C SER A 69 -9.49 25.42 -8.92
N ILE A 70 -10.59 24.80 -9.37
CA ILE A 70 -11.65 25.47 -10.13
C ILE A 70 -12.31 26.57 -9.25
N ALA A 71 -12.68 26.23 -8.03
CA ALA A 71 -13.29 27.17 -7.09
C ALA A 71 -12.35 28.35 -6.77
N ALA A 72 -11.05 28.08 -6.58
CA ALA A 72 -10.05 29.09 -6.27
C ALA A 72 -9.78 30.08 -7.42
N GLY A 73 -10.11 29.72 -8.67
CA GLY A 73 -10.02 30.57 -9.84
C GLY A 73 -11.20 31.54 -10.02
N THR A 74 -12.26 31.41 -9.20
CA THR A 74 -13.47 32.23 -9.32
C THR A 74 -13.42 33.47 -8.43
N LEU A 75 -14.18 34.50 -8.83
CA LEU A 75 -14.35 35.68 -7.99
C LEU A 75 -15.11 35.32 -6.70
N PRO A 76 -14.77 35.96 -5.56
CA PRO A 76 -15.56 35.81 -4.35
C PRO A 76 -16.98 36.32 -4.54
N ASP A 77 -17.94 35.75 -3.82
CA ASP A 77 -19.34 36.13 -3.91
C ASP A 77 -19.57 37.58 -3.50
N PRO A 78 -20.52 38.29 -4.16
CA PRO A 78 -20.92 39.62 -3.75
C PRO A 78 -21.60 39.57 -2.37
N LYS A 79 -21.24 40.52 -1.51
CA LYS A 79 -21.85 40.66 -0.18
C LYS A 79 -23.01 41.63 -0.23
N ILE A 80 -24.17 41.16 0.18
CA ILE A 80 -25.37 42.01 0.35
C ILE A 80 -25.45 42.41 1.82
N SER A 81 -25.68 43.67 2.08
CA SER A 81 -25.91 44.23 3.41
C SER A 81 -27.25 44.97 3.48
N VAL A 82 -27.98 44.75 4.55
CA VAL A 82 -29.22 45.46 4.88
C VAL A 82 -29.07 46.01 6.28
N GLY A 83 -29.39 47.26 6.48
CA GLY A 83 -29.26 47.92 7.80
C GLY A 83 -30.05 49.19 7.94
N LEU A 84 -30.47 49.47 9.16
CA LEU A 84 -31.02 50.77 9.55
C LEU A 84 -29.89 51.66 10.05
N ALA A 85 -29.80 52.86 9.51
CA ALA A 85 -28.81 53.85 9.92
C ALA A 85 -29.49 55.09 10.51
N ASN A 86 -28.87 55.65 11.57
CA ASN A 86 -29.28 56.89 12.21
C ASN A 86 -30.72 56.87 12.77
N LEU A 87 -31.20 55.70 13.22
CA LEU A 87 -32.47 55.60 13.89
C LEU A 87 -32.35 56.16 15.31
N SER A 88 -33.28 57.04 15.72
CA SER A 88 -33.31 57.56 17.08
C SER A 88 -33.59 56.43 18.07
N ILE A 89 -32.71 56.22 19.05
CA ILE A 89 -32.89 55.20 20.11
C ILE A 89 -33.90 55.57 21.17
N ASN A 90 -34.26 56.85 21.26
CA ASN A 90 -35.22 57.30 22.26
C ASN A 90 -36.68 57.08 21.85
N THR A 91 -36.98 57.17 20.56
CA THR A 91 -38.32 57.10 20.01
C THR A 91 -38.53 55.94 19.06
N PHE A 92 -37.47 55.45 18.44
CA PHE A 92 -37.52 54.46 17.34
C PHE A 92 -38.38 54.93 16.16
N ASP A 93 -38.60 56.26 16.03
CA ASP A 93 -39.37 56.84 14.93
C ASP A 93 -38.46 56.99 13.70
N PHE A 94 -38.87 56.36 12.59
CA PHE A 94 -38.12 56.41 11.33
C PHE A 94 -38.16 57.76 10.63
N GLY A 95 -39.22 58.54 10.83
CA GLY A 95 -39.41 59.87 10.21
C GLY A 95 -38.77 61.01 11.01
N GLN A 96 -38.46 60.82 12.30
CA GLN A 96 -38.01 61.90 13.19
C GLN A 96 -36.73 62.60 12.72
N GLU A 97 -35.70 61.81 12.40
CA GLU A 97 -34.37 62.33 12.02
C GLU A 97 -34.20 62.34 10.51
N ALA A 98 -33.72 63.45 9.99
CA ALA A 98 -33.53 63.65 8.53
C ALA A 98 -32.57 62.63 7.89
N MET A 99 -31.68 62.02 8.68
CA MET A 99 -30.69 61.06 8.23
C MET A 99 -31.04 59.60 8.52
N THR A 100 -32.20 59.33 9.10
CA THR A 100 -32.70 57.96 9.29
C THR A 100 -32.96 57.35 7.92
N GLN A 101 -32.43 56.14 7.70
CA GLN A 101 -32.55 55.46 6.41
C GLN A 101 -32.46 53.97 6.53
N LEU A 102 -33.20 53.26 5.71
CA LEU A 102 -33.02 51.83 5.43
C LEU A 102 -32.03 51.73 4.26
N LYS A 103 -30.89 51.09 4.53
CA LYS A 103 -29.84 50.91 3.54
C LYS A 103 -29.81 49.49 3.02
N ILE A 104 -29.76 49.30 1.71
CA ILE A 104 -29.44 48.07 1.04
C ILE A 104 -28.16 48.32 0.24
N GLY A 105 -27.15 47.50 0.50
CA GLY A 105 -25.85 47.66 -0.18
C GLY A 105 -25.37 46.32 -0.80
N VAL A 106 -24.62 46.42 -1.90
CA VAL A 106 -23.93 45.32 -2.56
C VAL A 106 -22.46 45.67 -2.62
N THR A 107 -21.59 44.75 -2.21
CA THR A 107 -20.14 44.93 -2.29
C THR A 107 -19.54 43.74 -3.05
N GLN A 108 -18.79 44.03 -4.14
CA GLN A 108 -18.00 43.07 -4.88
C GLN A 108 -16.51 43.32 -4.62
N MET A 109 -15.81 42.27 -4.17
CA MET A 109 -14.35 42.30 -3.99
C MET A 109 -13.64 41.74 -5.22
N PHE A 110 -12.52 42.34 -5.60
CA PHE A 110 -11.63 41.91 -6.68
C PHE A 110 -10.27 41.64 -6.05
N PRO A 111 -9.84 40.33 -5.98
CA PRO A 111 -8.58 39.94 -5.39
C PRO A 111 -7.36 40.59 -6.08
N ARG A 112 -6.22 40.57 -5.39
CA ARG A 112 -4.98 41.23 -5.78
C ARG A 112 -4.41 40.66 -7.07
N GLY A 113 -4.29 41.49 -8.10
CA GLY A 113 -3.62 41.15 -9.36
C GLY A 113 -4.06 39.80 -9.93
N ASP A 114 -3.11 38.86 -10.12
CA ASP A 114 -3.33 37.58 -10.75
C ASP A 114 -3.55 36.45 -9.72
N SER A 115 -3.90 36.78 -8.46
CA SER A 115 -3.96 35.80 -7.35
C SER A 115 -4.92 34.68 -7.60
N LEU A 116 -6.07 34.88 -8.26
CA LEU A 116 -7.01 33.79 -8.59
C LEU A 116 -6.37 32.79 -9.55
N SER A 117 -5.84 33.23 -10.66
CA SER A 117 -5.17 32.38 -11.65
C SER A 117 -3.94 31.68 -11.09
N LEU A 118 -3.12 32.37 -10.29
CA LEU A 118 -1.94 31.75 -9.67
C LEU A 118 -2.32 30.73 -8.60
N ARG A 119 -3.39 30.96 -7.85
CA ARG A 119 -3.90 29.99 -6.87
C ARG A 119 -4.46 28.76 -7.56
N GLN A 120 -5.20 28.95 -8.64
CA GLN A 120 -5.70 27.84 -9.48
C GLN A 120 -4.53 27.01 -10.00
N GLN A 121 -3.54 27.62 -10.66
CA GLN A 121 -2.36 26.93 -11.19
C GLN A 121 -1.56 26.20 -10.10
N GLN A 122 -1.43 26.81 -8.92
CA GLN A 122 -0.76 26.19 -7.78
C GLN A 122 -1.44 24.87 -7.37
N LEU A 123 -2.79 24.89 -7.31
CA LEU A 123 -3.57 23.71 -6.94
C LEU A 123 -3.57 22.66 -8.06
N GLU A 124 -3.65 23.05 -9.33
CA GLU A 124 -3.51 22.13 -10.47
C GLU A 124 -2.17 21.38 -10.42
N LEU A 125 -1.05 22.09 -10.24
CA LEU A 125 0.27 21.45 -10.08
C LEU A 125 0.34 20.57 -8.82
N THR A 126 -0.38 20.93 -7.75
CA THR A 126 -0.50 20.08 -6.58
C THR A 126 -1.28 18.79 -6.89
N ALA A 127 -2.32 18.87 -7.71
CA ALA A 127 -3.08 17.70 -8.15
C ALA A 127 -2.26 16.79 -9.06
N GLU A 128 -1.39 17.33 -9.90
CA GLU A 128 -0.53 16.55 -10.82
C GLU A 128 0.49 15.64 -10.13
N GLN A 129 0.79 15.83 -8.84
CA GLN A 129 1.66 14.91 -8.10
C GLN A 129 1.01 13.55 -7.83
N TYR A 130 -0.32 13.48 -7.71
CA TYR A 130 -1.04 12.30 -7.26
C TYR A 130 -0.92 11.08 -8.19
N PRO A 131 -0.98 11.21 -9.52
CA PRO A 131 -0.73 10.10 -10.44
C PRO A 131 0.65 9.45 -10.22
N PHE A 132 1.69 10.26 -10.01
CA PHE A 132 3.04 9.76 -9.72
C PHE A 132 3.13 9.05 -8.36
N LEU A 133 2.44 9.57 -7.34
CA LEU A 133 2.35 8.90 -6.04
C LEU A 133 1.65 7.54 -6.15
N ARG A 134 0.62 7.41 -7.00
CA ARG A 134 -0.03 6.12 -7.27
C ARG A 134 0.89 5.14 -7.99
N GLN A 135 1.71 5.62 -8.94
CA GLN A 135 2.70 4.77 -9.62
C GLN A 135 3.75 4.26 -8.64
N ASP A 136 4.30 5.13 -7.80
CA ASP A 136 5.24 4.74 -6.74
C ASP A 136 4.61 3.73 -5.77
N ARG A 137 3.36 3.97 -5.36
CA ARG A 137 2.63 3.05 -4.48
C ARG A 137 2.50 1.65 -5.10
N ARG A 138 2.13 1.56 -6.38
CA ARG A 138 2.06 0.28 -7.10
C ARG A 138 3.41 -0.41 -7.17
N ALA A 139 4.49 0.33 -7.44
CA ALA A 139 5.83 -0.23 -7.45
C ALA A 139 6.24 -0.76 -6.07
N LYS A 140 5.94 -0.04 -4.99
CA LYS A 140 6.17 -0.49 -3.61
C LYS A 140 5.35 -1.73 -3.25
N LEU A 141 4.08 -1.78 -3.68
CA LEU A 141 3.23 -2.95 -3.50
C LEU A 141 3.81 -4.18 -4.19
N SER A 142 4.33 -4.03 -5.43
CA SER A 142 5.02 -5.11 -6.13
C SER A 142 6.19 -5.67 -5.31
N VAL A 143 7.00 -4.78 -4.72
CA VAL A 143 8.14 -5.20 -3.88
C VAL A 143 7.66 -5.90 -2.62
N THR A 144 6.74 -5.29 -1.88
CA THR A 144 6.26 -5.82 -0.60
C THR A 144 5.58 -7.17 -0.77
N THR A 145 4.67 -7.27 -1.75
CA THR A 145 3.94 -8.51 -2.05
C THR A 145 4.87 -9.61 -2.52
N ALA A 146 5.81 -9.29 -3.42
CA ALA A 146 6.79 -10.26 -3.90
C ALA A 146 7.70 -10.76 -2.77
N GLN A 147 8.17 -9.89 -1.88
CA GLN A 147 9.00 -10.30 -0.75
C GLN A 147 8.28 -11.29 0.16
N ILE A 148 7.01 -11.02 0.52
CA ILE A 148 6.21 -11.91 1.35
C ILE A 148 5.95 -13.24 0.62
N TRP A 149 5.60 -13.17 -0.66
CA TRP A 149 5.36 -14.36 -1.49
C TRP A 149 6.60 -15.26 -1.57
N PHE A 150 7.79 -14.68 -1.80
CA PHE A 150 9.05 -15.41 -1.80
C PHE A 150 9.41 -16.00 -0.43
N ASP A 151 9.04 -15.34 0.66
CA ASP A 151 9.22 -15.90 2.00
C ASP A 151 8.29 -17.10 2.23
N ILE A 152 7.04 -17.07 1.77
CA ILE A 152 6.12 -18.22 1.79
C ILE A 152 6.72 -19.37 0.97
N TYR A 153 7.17 -19.10 -0.24
CA TYR A 153 7.83 -20.10 -1.10
C TYR A 153 9.02 -20.76 -0.40
N LYS A 154 9.91 -19.95 0.18
CA LYS A 154 11.08 -20.46 0.92
C LYS A 154 10.65 -21.36 2.07
N THR A 155 9.64 -20.97 2.81
CA THR A 155 9.15 -21.74 3.97
C THR A 155 8.52 -23.07 3.53
N GLN A 156 7.67 -23.06 2.49
CA GLN A 156 7.07 -24.27 1.93
C GLN A 156 8.11 -25.25 1.37
N GLU A 157 9.08 -24.76 0.61
CA GLU A 157 10.15 -25.62 0.08
C GLU A 157 11.09 -26.10 1.18
N SER A 158 11.32 -25.32 2.25
CA SER A 158 12.08 -25.77 3.42
C SER A 158 11.37 -26.92 4.14
N ILE A 159 10.04 -26.84 4.32
CA ILE A 159 9.23 -27.90 4.89
C ILE A 159 9.36 -29.17 4.01
N ALA A 160 9.16 -29.02 2.69
CA ALA A 160 9.26 -30.15 1.76
C ALA A 160 10.66 -30.80 1.74
N LEU A 161 11.73 -30.01 1.87
CA LEU A 161 13.11 -30.51 1.99
C LEU A 161 13.30 -31.30 3.28
N ILE A 162 12.82 -30.80 4.41
CA ILE A 162 12.96 -31.47 5.70
C ILE A 162 12.14 -32.77 5.73
N GLU A 163 10.91 -32.77 5.23
CA GLU A 163 10.06 -33.94 5.17
C GLU A 163 10.65 -35.04 4.29
N ARG A 164 11.22 -34.71 3.14
CA ARG A 164 11.94 -35.66 2.28
C ARG A 164 13.14 -36.31 3.00
N ASN A 165 13.86 -35.54 3.80
CA ASN A 165 15.03 -36.02 4.53
C ASN A 165 14.63 -36.75 5.80
N ARG A 166 13.47 -36.44 6.43
CA ARG A 166 12.98 -37.08 7.66
C ARG A 166 12.91 -38.60 7.54
N ASN A 167 12.37 -39.10 6.42
CA ASN A 167 12.29 -40.54 6.16
C ASN A 167 13.66 -41.24 6.25
N LEU A 168 14.74 -40.56 5.80
CA LEU A 168 16.09 -41.10 5.88
C LEU A 168 16.56 -41.22 7.35
N PHE A 169 16.28 -40.20 8.17
CA PHE A 169 16.61 -40.24 9.61
C PHE A 169 15.79 -41.27 10.37
N GLU A 170 14.52 -41.52 10.02
CA GLU A 170 13.69 -42.58 10.58
C GLU A 170 14.27 -43.94 10.21
N GLN A 171 14.67 -44.19 8.95
CA GLN A 171 15.33 -45.41 8.53
C GLN A 171 16.65 -45.65 9.26
N LEU A 172 17.47 -44.60 9.45
CA LEU A 172 18.69 -44.70 10.22
C LEU A 172 18.43 -45.07 11.71
N SER A 173 17.37 -44.52 12.30
CA SER A 173 16.96 -44.90 13.64
C SER A 173 16.58 -46.39 13.73
N ASP A 174 15.88 -46.90 12.72
CA ASP A 174 15.49 -48.34 12.69
C ASP A 174 16.70 -49.25 12.43
N VAL A 175 17.64 -48.85 11.57
CA VAL A 175 18.93 -49.55 11.37
C VAL A 175 19.73 -49.61 12.68
N ALA A 176 19.79 -48.48 13.42
CA ALA A 176 20.49 -48.44 14.71
C ALA A 176 19.84 -49.36 15.74
N LYS A 177 18.49 -49.40 15.82
CA LYS A 177 17.74 -50.32 16.70
C LYS A 177 17.99 -51.80 16.33
N ALA A 178 17.94 -52.12 15.02
CA ALA A 178 18.20 -53.50 14.53
C ALA A 178 19.64 -53.92 14.82
N GLY A 179 20.62 -53.05 14.59
CA GLY A 179 22.04 -53.29 14.91
C GLY A 179 22.28 -53.51 16.40
N TYR A 180 21.62 -52.76 17.27
CA TYR A 180 21.70 -52.95 18.73
C TYR A 180 21.09 -54.30 19.19
N SER A 181 19.99 -54.72 18.56
CA SER A 181 19.28 -55.96 18.90
C SER A 181 19.97 -57.21 18.31
N SER A 182 20.95 -57.06 17.43
CA SER A 182 21.66 -58.15 16.79
C SER A 182 22.73 -58.72 17.73
N ALA A 183 22.97 -60.06 17.63
CA ALA A 183 23.99 -60.77 18.43
C ALA A 183 25.44 -60.25 18.18
N LEU A 184 25.68 -59.49 17.13
CA LEU A 184 26.96 -58.90 16.75
C LEU A 184 27.20 -57.50 17.34
N GLY A 185 26.19 -56.88 18.05
CA GLY A 185 26.35 -55.68 18.84
C GLY A 185 26.97 -54.45 18.11
N LYS A 186 26.60 -54.22 16.85
CA LYS A 186 27.23 -53.24 15.97
C LYS A 186 26.84 -51.78 16.29
N SER A 187 25.75 -51.53 16.97
CA SER A 187 25.25 -50.19 17.36
C SER A 187 25.20 -50.06 18.86
N ASN A 188 25.51 -48.86 19.36
CA ASN A 188 25.40 -48.51 20.76
C ASN A 188 24.04 -47.90 21.09
N GLN A 189 23.62 -47.97 22.36
CA GLN A 189 22.39 -47.28 22.81
C GLN A 189 22.43 -45.77 22.51
N GLN A 190 23.62 -45.16 22.53
CA GLN A 190 23.83 -43.77 22.23
C GLN A 190 23.44 -43.43 20.78
N ASP A 191 23.62 -44.35 19.84
CA ASP A 191 23.32 -44.11 18.39
C ASP A 191 21.81 -44.05 18.18
N ILE A 192 21.05 -44.92 18.87
CA ILE A 192 19.58 -44.90 18.85
C ILE A 192 19.05 -43.59 19.40
N ILE A 193 19.56 -43.17 20.60
CA ILE A 193 19.14 -41.92 21.24
C ILE A 193 19.49 -40.73 20.35
N ARG A 194 20.66 -40.71 19.71
CA ARG A 194 21.07 -39.63 18.79
C ARG A 194 20.16 -39.53 17.56
N ALA A 195 19.84 -40.68 16.92
CA ALA A 195 18.94 -40.69 15.77
C ALA A 195 17.54 -40.19 16.16
N GLN A 196 16.99 -40.65 17.29
CA GLN A 196 15.70 -40.18 17.78
C GLN A 196 15.70 -38.68 18.12
N LEU A 197 16.78 -38.21 18.73
CA LEU A 197 16.93 -36.76 19.02
C LEU A 197 16.90 -35.91 17.74
N GLU A 198 17.56 -36.35 16.67
CA GLU A 198 17.55 -35.60 15.41
C GLU A 198 16.17 -35.65 14.74
N VAL A 199 15.44 -36.77 14.78
CA VAL A 199 14.04 -36.81 14.31
C VAL A 199 13.18 -35.79 15.08
N THR A 200 13.29 -35.77 16.42
CA THR A 200 12.53 -34.81 17.25
C THR A 200 12.91 -33.36 16.94
N ARG A 201 14.20 -33.06 16.66
CA ARG A 201 14.65 -31.72 16.23
C ARG A 201 14.09 -31.30 14.87
N LEU A 202 13.96 -32.27 13.94
CA LEU A 202 13.31 -32.02 12.65
C LEU A 202 11.82 -31.73 12.82
N GLU A 203 11.13 -32.44 13.72
CA GLU A 203 9.72 -32.18 14.04
C GLU A 203 9.52 -30.80 14.67
N ASP A 204 10.38 -30.39 15.59
CA ASP A 204 10.36 -29.03 16.14
C ASP A 204 10.56 -27.97 15.04
N LYS A 205 11.56 -28.17 14.18
CA LYS A 205 11.84 -27.27 13.04
C LYS A 205 10.67 -27.19 12.06
N LEU A 206 9.99 -28.29 11.78
CA LEU A 206 8.77 -28.32 10.95
C LEU A 206 7.63 -27.53 11.61
N THR A 207 7.47 -27.66 12.93
CA THR A 207 6.45 -26.89 13.68
C THR A 207 6.71 -25.38 13.61
N VAL A 208 7.97 -24.96 13.76
CA VAL A 208 8.37 -23.54 13.64
C VAL A 208 8.11 -23.02 12.22
N LEU A 209 8.47 -23.80 11.19
CA LEU A 209 8.24 -23.41 9.79
C LEU A 209 6.75 -23.36 9.45
N ALA A 210 5.94 -24.29 9.96
CA ALA A 210 4.48 -24.27 9.78
C ALA A 210 3.85 -23.02 10.43
N GLN A 211 4.33 -22.60 11.59
CA GLN A 211 3.93 -21.35 12.23
C GLN A 211 4.33 -20.14 11.36
N GLU A 212 5.56 -20.10 10.85
CA GLU A 212 6.05 -19.02 9.98
C GLU A 212 5.24 -18.94 8.69
N GLU A 213 4.95 -20.07 8.05
CA GLU A 213 4.11 -20.14 6.85
C GLU A 213 2.73 -19.53 7.09
N ASN A 214 2.06 -19.92 8.19
CA ASN A 214 0.75 -19.38 8.53
C ASN A 214 0.79 -17.87 8.78
N MET A 215 1.81 -17.36 9.49
CA MET A 215 1.99 -15.92 9.71
C MET A 215 2.22 -15.17 8.39
N LEU A 216 3.03 -15.70 7.49
CA LEU A 216 3.31 -15.09 6.20
C LEU A 216 2.08 -15.08 5.28
N LYS A 217 1.29 -16.16 5.28
CA LYS A 217 0.01 -16.22 4.55
C LYS A 217 -0.97 -15.17 5.05
N GLN A 218 -1.10 -14.99 6.38
CA GLN A 218 -1.93 -13.93 6.95
C GLN A 218 -1.41 -12.55 6.56
N LYS A 219 -0.10 -12.33 6.57
CA LYS A 219 0.51 -11.08 6.15
C LYS A 219 0.31 -10.80 4.65
N LEU A 220 0.34 -11.83 3.80
CA LEU A 220 0.05 -11.67 2.38
C LEU A 220 -1.42 -11.35 2.12
N SER A 221 -2.34 -11.94 2.89
CA SER A 221 -3.78 -11.70 2.75
C SER A 221 -4.17 -10.23 2.98
N GLU A 222 -3.42 -9.46 3.76
CA GLU A 222 -3.58 -8.00 3.91
C GLU A 222 -3.50 -7.28 2.56
N TRP A 223 -2.64 -7.75 1.68
CA TRP A 223 -2.36 -7.09 0.39
C TRP A 223 -3.17 -7.65 -0.77
N VAL A 224 -3.45 -8.96 -0.77
CA VAL A 224 -4.17 -9.62 -1.89
C VAL A 224 -5.67 -9.75 -1.63
N GLY A 225 -6.11 -9.60 -0.38
CA GLY A 225 -7.52 -9.63 0.00
C GLY A 225 -8.34 -8.58 -0.75
N LYS A 226 -9.61 -8.86 -1.01
CA LYS A 226 -10.51 -7.87 -1.58
C LYS A 226 -10.64 -6.69 -0.62
N ALA A 227 -10.18 -5.52 -1.06
CA ALA A 227 -10.41 -4.29 -0.32
C ALA A 227 -11.91 -3.98 -0.30
N PHE A 228 -12.41 -3.54 0.85
CA PHE A 228 -13.75 -2.99 0.99
C PHE A 228 -13.86 -1.64 0.26
N VAL A 229 -13.65 -1.64 -1.07
CA VAL A 229 -13.85 -0.49 -1.93
C VAL A 229 -15.15 -0.68 -2.68
N GLY A 230 -16.21 -0.61 -1.97
CA GLY A 230 -17.51 -0.56 -2.58
C GLY A 230 -18.43 0.21 -1.66
N GLU A 231 -18.93 1.34 -2.16
CA GLU A 231 -20.02 2.15 -1.61
C GLU A 231 -20.38 1.91 -0.14
N TYR A 232 -20.45 2.96 0.66
CA TYR A 232 -21.06 3.06 1.99
C TYR A 232 -22.50 2.49 1.99
N ARG A 233 -22.68 1.20 1.73
CA ARG A 233 -23.95 0.52 1.86
C ARG A 233 -23.95 -0.34 3.13
N ARG A 234 -24.96 -0.14 3.96
CA ARG A 234 -25.32 -0.94 5.12
C ARG A 234 -25.60 -2.43 4.80
N GLU A 235 -25.38 -2.87 3.57
CA GLU A 235 -25.50 -4.26 3.11
C GLU A 235 -24.27 -5.12 3.42
N TYR A 236 -23.16 -4.52 3.91
CA TYR A 236 -21.90 -5.24 4.16
C TYR A 236 -21.79 -5.90 5.53
N GLU A 237 -22.82 -5.82 6.38
CA GLU A 237 -22.81 -6.51 7.67
C GLU A 237 -22.92 -8.04 7.57
N GLN A 238 -23.21 -8.61 6.40
CA GLN A 238 -23.38 -10.06 6.22
C GLN A 238 -22.25 -10.77 5.43
N ASP A 239 -21.36 -10.07 4.74
CA ASP A 239 -20.27 -10.67 3.96
C ASP A 239 -18.88 -10.47 4.60
N TYR A 240 -18.80 -10.35 5.91
CA TYR A 240 -17.55 -10.41 6.66
C TYR A 240 -16.99 -11.84 6.78
N GLU A 241 -17.22 -12.69 5.82
CA GLU A 241 -16.30 -13.77 5.59
C GLU A 241 -15.07 -13.17 4.89
N LEU A 242 -14.13 -12.69 5.70
CA LEU A 242 -12.72 -12.75 5.34
C LEU A 242 -12.44 -14.23 5.03
N SER A 243 -12.78 -14.63 3.82
CA SER A 243 -12.40 -15.93 3.31
C SER A 243 -10.87 -15.84 3.20
N PHE A 244 -10.19 -16.12 4.31
CA PHE A 244 -8.79 -16.50 4.33
C PHE A 244 -8.71 -17.84 3.62
N SER A 245 -8.96 -17.81 2.29
CA SER A 245 -8.81 -18.98 1.46
C SER A 245 -7.41 -19.50 1.68
N THR A 246 -7.32 -20.74 2.11
CA THR A 246 -6.05 -21.47 2.22
C THR A 246 -5.49 -21.56 0.80
N PHE A 247 -4.55 -20.67 0.48
CA PHE A 247 -3.83 -20.73 -0.78
C PHE A 247 -2.46 -21.38 -0.58
N THR A 248 -1.92 -21.93 -1.63
CA THR A 248 -0.52 -22.37 -1.71
C THR A 248 0.18 -21.59 -2.80
N VAL A 249 1.50 -21.53 -2.74
CA VAL A 249 2.30 -20.99 -3.83
C VAL A 249 2.83 -22.14 -4.71
N PRO A 250 3.03 -21.93 -6.03
CA PRO A 250 3.61 -22.93 -6.91
C PRO A 250 5.01 -23.38 -6.44
N ASN A 251 5.35 -24.65 -6.64
CA ASN A 251 6.66 -25.23 -6.25
C ASN A 251 7.82 -24.80 -7.19
N THR A 252 7.57 -23.91 -8.12
CA THR A 252 8.59 -23.41 -9.05
C THR A 252 9.00 -22.01 -8.69
N LEU A 253 10.30 -21.77 -8.46
CA LEU A 253 10.82 -20.45 -8.15
C LEU A 253 10.78 -19.53 -9.39
N PRO A 254 9.95 -18.47 -9.38
CA PRO A 254 9.91 -17.50 -10.48
C PRO A 254 11.25 -16.79 -10.66
N GLN A 255 11.69 -16.64 -11.92
CA GLN A 255 12.94 -15.95 -12.25
C GLN A 255 12.64 -14.49 -12.61
N ILE A 256 13.04 -13.58 -11.74
CA ILE A 256 12.89 -12.14 -11.97
C ILE A 256 13.99 -11.66 -12.92
N LYS A 257 13.56 -10.93 -13.97
CA LYS A 257 14.48 -10.24 -14.88
C LYS A 257 14.85 -8.87 -14.30
N LEU A 258 16.13 -8.50 -14.35
CA LEU A 258 16.58 -7.17 -13.97
C LEU A 258 16.26 -6.16 -15.08
N ILE A 259 15.65 -5.04 -14.69
CA ILE A 259 15.48 -3.85 -15.52
C ILE A 259 16.82 -3.11 -15.55
N ASN A 260 17.25 -2.59 -16.71
CA ASN A 260 18.51 -1.87 -16.88
C ASN A 260 19.75 -2.67 -16.43
N SER A 261 19.83 -3.95 -16.85
CA SER A 261 20.92 -4.86 -16.46
C SER A 261 22.31 -4.27 -16.67
N ASN A 262 22.51 -3.38 -17.64
CA ASN A 262 23.78 -2.71 -17.91
C ASN A 262 24.30 -1.89 -16.72
N LEU A 263 23.41 -1.26 -15.94
CA LEU A 263 23.79 -0.48 -14.76
C LEU A 263 24.29 -1.33 -13.58
N TYR A 264 24.03 -2.65 -13.60
CA TYR A 264 24.55 -3.58 -12.59
C TYR A 264 25.92 -4.14 -12.97
N LEU A 265 26.18 -4.29 -14.28
CA LEU A 265 27.38 -4.91 -14.83
C LEU A 265 28.49 -3.89 -15.11
N ASP A 266 28.14 -2.62 -15.43
CA ASP A 266 29.11 -1.58 -15.61
C ASP A 266 29.87 -1.34 -14.30
N GLU A 267 31.15 -1.55 -14.39
CA GLU A 267 32.09 -1.26 -13.31
C GLU A 267 31.93 0.22 -12.91
N GLU A 268 31.90 0.51 -11.61
CA GLU A 268 31.91 1.87 -11.04
C GLU A 268 33.05 2.76 -11.57
N LYS A 269 33.91 2.22 -12.42
CA LYS A 269 35.03 2.85 -13.09
C LYS A 269 34.68 3.59 -14.38
N SER A 270 33.41 3.44 -14.89
CA SER A 270 33.00 4.24 -16.05
C SER A 270 32.80 5.71 -15.60
N PRO A 271 33.47 6.68 -16.24
CA PRO A 271 33.37 8.09 -15.85
C PRO A 271 31.92 8.64 -15.92
N ASN A 272 31.04 7.98 -16.65
CA ASN A 272 29.64 8.40 -16.83
C ASN A 272 28.63 7.59 -15.97
N TYR A 273 29.08 6.62 -15.18
CA TYR A 273 28.20 5.74 -14.40
C TYR A 273 27.25 6.51 -13.46
N GLN A 274 27.81 7.45 -12.71
CA GLN A 274 27.00 8.24 -11.77
C GLN A 274 25.97 9.09 -12.48
N GLN A 275 26.31 9.64 -13.65
CA GLN A 275 25.37 10.44 -14.43
C GLN A 275 24.24 9.57 -15.01
N SER A 276 24.57 8.41 -15.58
CA SER A 276 23.58 7.46 -16.11
C SER A 276 22.64 6.97 -15.00
N LEU A 277 23.17 6.74 -13.81
CA LEU A 277 22.37 6.35 -12.65
C LEU A 277 21.46 7.51 -12.19
N TYR A 278 21.96 8.73 -12.16
CA TYR A 278 21.16 9.92 -11.86
C TYR A 278 20.02 10.10 -12.86
N GLU A 279 20.32 9.98 -14.16
CA GLU A 279 19.31 10.10 -15.23
C GLU A 279 18.23 9.02 -15.09
N ALA A 280 18.65 7.76 -14.85
CA ALA A 280 17.72 6.66 -14.65
C ALA A 280 16.80 6.85 -13.41
N PHE A 281 17.30 7.47 -12.35
CA PHE A 281 16.49 7.77 -11.18
C PHE A 281 15.60 8.99 -11.37
N SER A 282 16.01 9.96 -12.22
CA SER A 282 15.22 11.19 -12.44
C SER A 282 13.81 10.91 -12.97
N ASP A 283 13.62 9.79 -13.68
CA ASP A 283 12.32 9.35 -14.19
C ASP A 283 11.49 8.56 -13.17
N HIS A 284 12.03 8.35 -11.96
CA HIS A 284 11.32 7.60 -10.93
C HIS A 284 10.07 8.36 -10.46
N PRO A 285 8.88 7.71 -10.38
CA PRO A 285 7.61 8.39 -10.06
C PRO A 285 7.64 9.23 -8.79
N LEU A 286 8.34 8.77 -7.75
CA LEU A 286 8.45 9.51 -6.49
C LEU A 286 9.22 10.83 -6.66
N LEU A 287 10.24 10.88 -7.52
CA LEU A 287 10.97 12.10 -7.82
C LEU A 287 10.16 13.05 -8.71
N LEU A 288 9.37 12.50 -9.65
CA LEU A 288 8.45 13.29 -10.47
C LEU A 288 7.33 13.90 -9.64
N ALA A 289 6.77 13.17 -8.67
CA ALA A 289 5.80 13.73 -7.73
C ALA A 289 6.38 14.93 -6.95
N LEU A 290 7.63 14.82 -6.53
CA LEU A 290 8.31 15.87 -5.79
C LEU A 290 8.63 17.09 -6.70
N GLU A 291 8.90 16.87 -8.00
CA GLU A 291 9.05 17.92 -8.97
C GLU A 291 7.76 18.76 -9.12
N GLN A 292 6.60 18.10 -9.21
CA GLN A 292 5.31 18.81 -9.24
C GLN A 292 5.08 19.64 -7.97
N ARG A 293 5.49 19.13 -6.79
CA ARG A 293 5.46 19.93 -5.55
C ARG A 293 6.38 21.14 -5.60
N ILE A 294 7.54 21.04 -6.22
CA ILE A 294 8.47 22.15 -6.40
C ILE A 294 7.82 23.21 -7.31
N GLU A 295 7.25 22.82 -8.45
CA GLU A 295 6.59 23.74 -9.35
C GLU A 295 5.36 24.40 -8.69
N SER A 296 4.54 23.64 -7.96
CA SER A 296 3.43 24.20 -7.16
C SER A 296 3.95 25.24 -6.15
N SER A 297 5.05 24.94 -5.45
CA SER A 297 5.63 25.87 -4.48
C SER A 297 6.18 27.14 -5.11
N ARG A 298 6.73 27.06 -6.33
CA ARG A 298 7.14 28.23 -7.13
C ARG A 298 5.94 29.13 -7.46
N LYS A 299 4.80 28.52 -7.84
CA LYS A 299 3.54 29.27 -8.02
C LYS A 299 3.06 29.89 -6.72
N GLY A 300 3.26 29.23 -5.60
CA GLY A 300 3.01 29.79 -4.26
C GLY A 300 3.84 31.05 -3.97
N VAL A 301 5.09 31.10 -4.40
CA VAL A 301 5.93 32.30 -4.30
C VAL A 301 5.38 33.43 -5.21
N GLU A 302 5.00 33.11 -6.45
CA GLU A 302 4.39 34.08 -7.37
C GLU A 302 3.07 34.63 -6.83
N LEU A 303 2.24 33.77 -6.26
CA LEU A 303 1.00 34.13 -5.59
C LEU A 303 1.26 35.09 -4.40
N THR A 304 2.24 34.77 -3.55
CA THR A 304 2.58 35.59 -2.40
C THR A 304 3.09 36.96 -2.83
N LYS A 305 3.78 37.08 -3.96
CA LYS A 305 4.17 38.38 -4.53
C LYS A 305 2.98 39.23 -4.94
N GLN A 306 1.79 38.69 -5.17
CA GLN A 306 0.60 39.49 -5.45
C GLN A 306 0.18 40.36 -4.25
N LEU A 307 0.65 40.06 -3.05
CA LEU A 307 0.40 40.84 -1.84
C LEU A 307 0.95 42.28 -1.93
N TYR A 308 1.83 42.56 -2.89
CA TYR A 308 2.28 43.93 -3.20
C TYR A 308 1.27 44.73 -4.04
N LYS A 309 0.29 44.07 -4.67
CA LYS A 309 -0.77 44.72 -5.45
C LYS A 309 -1.96 45.08 -4.57
N PRO A 310 -2.72 46.14 -4.87
CA PRO A 310 -3.94 46.45 -4.12
C PRO A 310 -5.05 45.43 -4.38
N GLU A 311 -5.91 45.24 -3.39
CA GLU A 311 -7.20 44.60 -3.53
C GLU A 311 -8.27 45.68 -3.74
N TRP A 312 -9.25 45.44 -4.61
CA TRP A 312 -10.26 46.39 -4.98
C TRP A 312 -11.64 45.94 -4.49
N GLY A 313 -12.44 46.89 -4.02
CA GLY A 313 -13.84 46.68 -3.68
C GLY A 313 -14.72 47.72 -4.39
N LEU A 314 -15.75 47.24 -5.08
CA LEU A 314 -16.81 48.07 -5.63
C LEU A 314 -18.04 47.98 -4.72
N ASN A 315 -18.54 49.13 -4.28
CA ASN A 315 -19.69 49.22 -3.39
C ASN A 315 -20.79 50.00 -4.08
N ALA A 316 -22.02 49.48 -4.08
CA ALA A 316 -23.22 50.23 -4.50
C ALA A 316 -24.27 50.10 -3.39
N GLY A 317 -24.96 51.17 -3.09
CA GLY A 317 -25.98 51.19 -2.03
C GLY A 317 -27.15 52.10 -2.35
N TYR A 318 -28.32 51.60 -2.04
CA TYR A 318 -29.56 52.39 -2.08
C TYR A 318 -30.04 52.61 -0.63
N SER A 319 -30.46 53.83 -0.35
CA SER A 319 -30.92 54.24 0.96
C SER A 319 -32.32 54.85 0.86
N TYR A 320 -33.32 54.14 1.35
CA TYR A 320 -34.68 54.62 1.49
C TYR A 320 -34.81 55.53 2.70
N ARG A 321 -35.48 56.70 2.54
CA ARG A 321 -35.76 57.64 3.61
C ARG A 321 -37.28 57.84 3.76
N GLY A 322 -37.75 57.86 5.00
CA GLY A 322 -39.14 58.21 5.27
C GLY A 322 -39.42 59.70 5.16
N ASP A 323 -40.70 60.09 5.07
CA ASP A 323 -41.16 61.45 5.08
C ASP A 323 -40.73 62.17 6.37
N ASP A 324 -40.74 63.52 6.34
CA ASP A 324 -40.44 64.34 7.49
C ASP A 324 -41.64 64.34 8.49
N PRO A 325 -41.49 64.80 9.73
CA PRO A 325 -42.61 64.92 10.69
C PRO A 325 -43.76 65.82 10.24
N MET A 326 -43.57 66.61 9.20
CA MET A 326 -44.62 67.50 8.61
C MET A 326 -45.27 66.81 7.38
N GLY A 327 -44.84 65.59 6.99
CA GLY A 327 -45.40 64.86 5.87
C GLY A 327 -44.79 65.18 4.51
N ASN A 328 -43.66 65.91 4.46
CA ASN A 328 -42.97 66.18 3.19
C ASN A 328 -42.10 65.00 2.82
N SER A 329 -42.17 64.55 1.57
CA SER A 329 -41.34 63.48 1.03
C SER A 329 -39.85 63.87 0.99
N ARG A 330 -38.99 62.91 1.37
CA ARG A 330 -37.52 63.04 1.24
C ARG A 330 -37.03 62.10 0.13
N ASP A 331 -36.16 62.63 -0.72
CA ASP A 331 -35.55 61.82 -1.81
C ASP A 331 -34.67 60.71 -1.27
N ASP A 332 -34.77 59.52 -1.87
CA ASP A 332 -33.88 58.42 -1.61
C ASP A 332 -32.45 58.69 -2.12
N LEU A 333 -31.48 58.00 -1.57
CA LEU A 333 -30.07 58.21 -1.91
C LEU A 333 -29.46 56.99 -2.60
N LEU A 334 -28.75 57.21 -3.69
CA LEU A 334 -27.88 56.22 -4.34
C LEU A 334 -26.43 56.58 -4.00
N SER A 335 -25.66 55.57 -3.56
CA SER A 335 -24.25 55.69 -3.24
C SER A 335 -23.45 54.68 -4.07
N ILE A 336 -22.38 55.11 -4.72
CA ILE A 336 -21.42 54.28 -5.41
C ILE A 336 -20.05 54.63 -4.87
N GLY A 337 -19.27 53.61 -4.50
CA GLY A 337 -17.92 53.80 -3.95
C GLY A 337 -16.96 52.75 -4.41
N VAL A 338 -15.69 53.11 -4.49
CA VAL A 338 -14.57 52.19 -4.71
C VAL A 338 -13.70 52.23 -3.47
N SER A 339 -13.35 51.08 -2.96
CA SER A 339 -12.39 50.90 -1.86
C SER A 339 -11.20 50.12 -2.35
N PHE A 340 -10.02 50.45 -1.88
CA PHE A 340 -8.81 49.66 -2.13
C PHE A 340 -7.87 49.78 -0.93
N ASP A 341 -7.12 48.72 -0.69
CA ASP A 341 -6.03 48.78 0.26
C ASP A 341 -4.71 49.16 -0.45
N LEU A 342 -3.86 49.89 0.25
CA LEU A 342 -2.61 50.37 -0.27
C LEU A 342 -1.46 49.72 0.55
N PRO A 343 -0.70 48.75 0.00
CA PRO A 343 0.40 48.10 0.70
C PRO A 343 1.65 48.96 0.74
N ILE A 344 1.66 50.01 1.59
CA ILE A 344 2.79 50.98 1.70
C ILE A 344 3.84 50.57 2.75
N PHE A 345 3.49 49.75 3.73
CA PHE A 345 4.41 49.26 4.79
C PHE A 345 4.84 47.82 4.53
N THR A 346 5.57 47.59 3.43
CA THR A 346 5.83 46.20 2.92
C THR A 346 6.90 45.48 3.66
N SER A 347 7.89 46.15 4.26
CA SER A 347 9.12 45.60 4.78
C SER A 347 8.91 44.58 5.94
N SER A 348 7.90 44.82 6.78
CA SER A 348 7.63 43.94 7.95
C SER A 348 6.56 42.88 7.70
N LYS A 349 5.77 42.99 6.62
CA LYS A 349 4.70 42.05 6.31
C LYS A 349 4.92 41.32 4.99
N GLN A 350 4.74 42.02 3.87
CA GLN A 350 4.81 41.40 2.53
C GLN A 350 6.19 40.83 2.23
N ASP A 351 7.27 41.57 2.52
CA ASP A 351 8.64 41.09 2.32
C ASP A 351 8.92 39.81 3.11
N LYS A 352 8.41 39.77 4.36
CA LYS A 352 8.58 38.55 5.23
C LYS A 352 7.73 37.37 4.74
N GLN A 353 6.53 37.63 4.22
CA GLN A 353 5.69 36.58 3.65
C GLN A 353 6.30 36.01 2.37
N VAL A 354 6.85 36.89 1.47
CA VAL A 354 7.57 36.40 0.30
C VAL A 354 8.83 35.63 0.67
N GLN A 355 9.61 36.13 1.65
CA GLN A 355 10.78 35.43 2.14
C GLN A 355 10.42 34.04 2.73
N ALA A 356 9.32 33.93 3.47
CA ALA A 356 8.82 32.66 3.99
C ALA A 356 8.44 31.70 2.86
N ALA A 357 7.73 32.17 1.83
CA ALA A 357 7.35 31.36 0.67
C ALA A 357 8.58 30.86 -0.12
N ILE A 358 9.60 31.71 -0.30
CA ILE A 358 10.88 31.33 -0.92
C ILE A 358 11.56 30.25 -0.08
N SER A 359 11.69 30.44 1.23
CA SER A 359 12.31 29.47 2.13
C SER A 359 11.58 28.12 2.10
N GLN A 360 10.26 28.13 2.05
CA GLN A 360 9.45 26.91 1.90
C GLN A 360 9.71 26.19 0.57
N SER A 361 9.84 26.95 -0.54
CA SER A 361 10.17 26.37 -1.84
C SER A 361 11.58 25.75 -1.86
N GLU A 362 12.57 26.42 -1.26
CA GLU A 362 13.93 25.88 -1.13
C GLU A 362 13.97 24.63 -0.23
N SER A 363 13.14 24.57 0.81
CA SER A 363 13.00 23.37 1.65
C SER A 363 12.56 22.16 0.83
N ILE A 364 11.55 22.32 -0.05
CA ILE A 364 11.05 21.21 -0.89
C ILE A 364 12.13 20.76 -1.89
N LYS A 365 12.92 21.68 -2.45
CA LYS A 365 14.08 21.31 -3.29
C LYS A 365 15.11 20.49 -2.50
N THR A 366 15.33 20.85 -1.24
CA THR A 366 16.23 20.09 -0.36
C THR A 366 15.68 18.68 -0.08
N GLU A 367 14.35 18.53 0.09
CA GLU A 367 13.70 17.19 0.21
C GLU A 367 13.99 16.34 -1.03
N LYS A 368 13.96 16.89 -2.24
CA LYS A 368 14.31 16.17 -3.48
C LYS A 368 15.74 15.63 -3.44
N TRP A 369 16.70 16.45 -3.00
CA TRP A 369 18.09 16.01 -2.87
C TRP A 369 18.28 14.93 -1.81
N LEU A 370 17.57 15.03 -0.69
CA LEU A 370 17.59 14.02 0.37
C LEU A 370 17.02 12.69 -0.14
N LEU A 371 15.90 12.74 -0.85
CA LEU A 371 15.28 11.56 -1.44
C LEU A 371 16.23 10.89 -2.43
N LEU A 372 16.79 11.63 -3.37
CA LEU A 372 17.75 11.11 -4.35
C LEU A 372 18.96 10.46 -3.66
N ARG A 373 19.52 11.11 -2.64
CA ARG A 373 20.64 10.55 -1.86
C ARG A 373 20.25 9.22 -1.18
N ASN A 374 19.06 9.15 -0.62
CA ASN A 374 18.56 7.93 0.00
C ASN A 374 18.34 6.81 -1.02
N MET A 375 17.81 7.13 -2.20
CA MET A 375 17.63 6.17 -3.30
C MET A 375 18.98 5.63 -3.77
N MET A 376 19.97 6.49 -3.99
CA MET A 376 21.33 6.09 -4.40
C MET A 376 21.99 5.17 -3.37
N ALA A 377 21.88 5.50 -2.07
CA ALA A 377 22.42 4.68 -0.98
C ALA A 377 21.71 3.32 -0.88
N SER A 378 20.38 3.31 -0.98
CA SER A 378 19.59 2.08 -0.92
C SER A 378 19.86 1.17 -2.13
N TYR A 379 19.96 1.74 -3.33
CA TYR A 379 20.35 1.03 -4.53
C TYR A 379 21.76 0.44 -4.40
N GLY A 380 22.74 1.24 -3.96
CA GLY A 380 24.13 0.79 -3.76
C GLY A 380 24.21 -0.38 -2.77
N THR A 381 23.44 -0.31 -1.69
CA THR A 381 23.35 -1.40 -0.70
C THR A 381 22.76 -2.67 -1.33
N ALA A 382 21.63 -2.56 -2.02
CA ALA A 382 20.97 -3.70 -2.67
C ALA A 382 21.86 -4.31 -3.78
N LYS A 383 22.54 -3.49 -4.58
CA LYS A 383 23.53 -3.93 -5.60
C LYS A 383 24.67 -4.72 -4.96
N ALA A 384 25.28 -4.20 -3.88
CA ALA A 384 26.37 -4.87 -3.20
C ALA A 384 25.95 -6.24 -2.64
N GLN A 385 24.76 -6.30 -2.03
CA GLN A 385 24.19 -7.56 -1.53
C GLN A 385 23.92 -8.54 -2.67
N PHE A 386 23.33 -8.09 -3.78
CA PHE A 386 23.04 -8.90 -4.96
C PHE A 386 24.32 -9.55 -5.52
N LEU A 387 25.37 -8.77 -5.77
CA LEU A 387 26.64 -9.28 -6.30
C LEU A 387 27.29 -10.32 -5.36
N LYS A 388 27.19 -10.12 -4.03
CA LYS A 388 27.71 -11.09 -3.06
C LYS A 388 26.88 -12.36 -2.99
N LEU A 389 25.57 -12.26 -3.09
CA LEU A 389 24.71 -13.45 -3.16
C LEU A 389 24.90 -14.24 -4.45
N GLU A 390 25.11 -13.58 -5.59
CA GLU A 390 25.48 -14.29 -6.84
C GLU A 390 26.80 -15.07 -6.71
N GLN A 391 27.81 -14.49 -6.06
CA GLN A 391 29.06 -15.18 -5.77
C GLN A 391 28.84 -16.39 -4.85
N ARG A 392 28.01 -16.22 -3.80
CA ARG A 392 27.66 -17.32 -2.90
C ARG A 392 26.85 -18.41 -3.61
N GLN A 393 25.89 -18.05 -4.46
CA GLN A 393 25.11 -19.00 -5.24
C GLN A 393 26.02 -19.91 -6.11
N LYS A 394 27.01 -19.31 -6.81
CA LYS A 394 27.99 -20.06 -7.58
C LYS A 394 28.81 -21.01 -6.69
N LEU A 395 29.30 -20.51 -5.53
CA LEU A 395 30.04 -21.33 -4.59
C LEU A 395 29.24 -22.53 -4.08
N TYR A 396 27.94 -22.31 -3.78
CA TYR A 396 27.06 -23.39 -3.32
C TYR A 396 26.77 -24.39 -4.43
N ASN A 397 26.43 -23.94 -5.63
CA ASN A 397 26.07 -24.82 -6.73
C ASN A 397 27.26 -25.60 -7.28
N ASP A 398 28.43 -24.94 -7.44
CA ASP A 398 29.57 -25.53 -8.09
C ASP A 398 30.42 -26.41 -7.16
N PHE A 399 30.37 -26.15 -5.83
CA PHE A 399 31.24 -26.83 -4.88
C PHE A 399 30.50 -27.38 -3.63
N LEU A 400 29.82 -26.55 -2.85
CA LEU A 400 29.34 -26.97 -1.53
C LEU A 400 28.25 -28.05 -1.60
N LEU A 401 27.26 -27.91 -2.47
CA LEU A 401 26.21 -28.92 -2.64
C LEU A 401 26.75 -30.27 -3.08
N PRO A 402 27.60 -30.37 -4.15
CA PRO A 402 28.22 -31.62 -4.54
C PRO A 402 29.09 -32.21 -3.41
N GLN A 403 29.94 -31.40 -2.77
CA GLN A 403 30.84 -31.86 -1.71
C GLN A 403 30.11 -32.42 -0.50
N MET A 404 29.00 -31.76 -0.10
CA MET A 404 28.18 -32.25 1.02
C MET A 404 27.43 -33.52 0.67
N GLN A 405 26.98 -33.66 -0.58
CA GLN A 405 26.41 -34.92 -1.07
C GLN A 405 27.43 -36.05 -1.02
N ASP A 406 28.61 -35.83 -1.61
CA ASP A 406 29.70 -36.83 -1.62
C ASP A 406 30.12 -37.22 -0.20
N GLN A 407 30.19 -36.28 0.74
CA GLN A 407 30.51 -36.54 2.14
C GLN A 407 29.44 -37.41 2.81
N ALA A 408 28.15 -37.08 2.59
CA ALA A 408 27.05 -37.86 3.15
C ALA A 408 27.04 -39.30 2.61
N ASP A 409 27.20 -39.46 1.28
CA ASP A 409 27.22 -40.77 0.62
C ASP A 409 28.44 -41.62 1.05
N ALA A 410 29.62 -40.98 1.17
CA ALA A 410 30.83 -41.65 1.66
C ALA A 410 30.67 -42.14 3.11
N SER A 411 30.12 -41.27 3.99
CA SER A 411 29.86 -41.64 5.41
C SER A 411 28.87 -42.77 5.52
N LEU A 412 27.77 -42.74 4.76
CA LEU A 412 26.76 -43.79 4.73
C LEU A 412 27.34 -45.11 4.19
N THR A 413 28.14 -45.04 3.12
CA THR A 413 28.81 -46.21 2.54
C THR A 413 29.83 -46.83 3.51
N ALA A 414 30.60 -46.00 4.19
CA ALA A 414 31.57 -46.48 5.19
C ALA A 414 30.83 -47.19 6.36
N TYR A 415 29.72 -46.64 6.82
CA TYR A 415 28.92 -47.25 7.88
C TYR A 415 28.31 -48.60 7.45
N THR A 416 27.72 -48.65 6.25
CA THR A 416 27.12 -49.90 5.73
C THR A 416 28.14 -51.01 5.52
N ASN A 417 29.42 -50.67 5.27
CA ASN A 417 30.54 -51.61 5.12
C ASN A 417 31.31 -51.86 6.43
N ASP A 418 30.74 -51.57 7.57
CA ASP A 418 31.31 -51.76 8.91
C ASP A 418 32.63 -51.00 9.16
N LYS A 419 32.91 -49.94 8.43
CA LYS A 419 34.14 -49.11 8.51
C LYS A 419 33.88 -47.68 9.01
N GLY A 420 32.65 -47.31 9.23
CA GLY A 420 32.24 -45.95 9.62
C GLY A 420 31.54 -45.90 10.98
N ASP A 421 31.51 -44.68 11.56
CA ASP A 421 30.80 -44.38 12.78
C ASP A 421 29.39 -43.84 12.47
N PHE A 422 28.37 -44.35 13.17
CA PHE A 422 26.97 -43.88 13.05
C PHE A 422 26.85 -42.37 13.28
N ALA A 423 27.59 -41.84 14.26
CA ALA A 423 27.59 -40.42 14.55
C ALA A 423 28.05 -39.55 13.39
N GLU A 424 28.98 -40.04 12.57
CA GLU A 424 29.48 -39.36 11.38
C GLU A 424 28.43 -39.30 10.27
N VAL A 425 27.69 -40.44 10.07
CA VAL A 425 26.57 -40.47 9.12
C VAL A 425 25.52 -39.44 9.46
N VAL A 426 25.05 -39.45 10.72
CA VAL A 426 24.04 -38.45 11.16
C VAL A 426 24.53 -37.00 10.97
N ARG A 427 25.80 -36.72 11.33
CA ARG A 427 26.38 -35.39 11.20
C ARG A 427 26.48 -34.96 9.76
N SER A 428 26.92 -35.83 8.84
CA SER A 428 27.06 -35.52 7.42
C SER A 428 25.70 -35.26 6.75
N LEU A 429 24.67 -36.03 7.08
CA LEU A 429 23.31 -35.82 6.58
C LEU A 429 22.66 -34.54 7.09
N ILE A 430 22.88 -34.17 8.34
CA ILE A 430 22.43 -32.86 8.88
C ILE A 430 23.15 -31.72 8.18
N ALA A 431 24.46 -31.82 7.96
CA ALA A 431 25.24 -30.82 7.24
C ALA A 431 24.75 -30.67 5.80
N GLN A 432 24.48 -31.78 5.11
CA GLN A 432 23.91 -31.78 3.76
C GLN A 432 22.54 -31.07 3.73
N LEU A 433 21.60 -31.44 4.62
CA LEU A 433 20.28 -30.82 4.71
C LEU A 433 20.39 -29.31 4.96
N ASN A 434 21.23 -28.89 5.90
CA ASN A 434 21.43 -27.48 6.17
C ASN A 434 22.01 -26.73 4.97
N THR A 435 22.96 -27.34 4.24
CA THR A 435 23.52 -26.75 3.00
C THR A 435 22.45 -26.61 1.91
N GLN A 436 21.53 -27.55 1.78
CA GLN A 436 20.40 -27.48 0.85
C GLN A 436 19.44 -26.34 1.25
N LEU A 437 19.14 -26.19 2.52
CA LEU A 437 18.30 -25.10 3.04
C LEU A 437 18.96 -23.73 2.82
N ASP A 438 20.27 -23.62 3.04
CA ASP A 438 21.02 -22.40 2.76
C ASP A 438 21.03 -22.05 1.29
N ALA A 439 21.21 -23.04 0.40
CA ALA A 439 21.14 -22.84 -1.06
C ALA A 439 19.78 -22.36 -1.51
N LEU A 440 18.69 -22.93 -0.95
CA LEU A 440 17.33 -22.47 -1.20
C LEU A 440 17.16 -21.01 -0.75
N ALA A 441 17.62 -20.66 0.44
CA ALA A 441 17.55 -19.30 0.96
C ALA A 441 18.29 -18.31 0.05
N ILE A 442 19.52 -18.63 -0.39
CA ILE A 442 20.31 -17.82 -1.32
C ILE A 442 19.56 -17.60 -2.64
N ASN A 443 18.97 -18.65 -3.21
CA ASN A 443 18.22 -18.57 -4.46
C ASN A 443 16.99 -17.66 -4.33
N VAL A 444 16.25 -17.77 -3.24
CA VAL A 444 15.08 -16.92 -2.96
C VAL A 444 15.51 -15.48 -2.71
N ASP A 445 16.52 -15.25 -1.88
CA ASP A 445 16.99 -13.90 -1.55
C ASP A 445 17.52 -13.15 -2.79
N LEU A 446 18.11 -13.86 -3.75
CA LEU A 446 18.47 -13.28 -5.05
C LEU A 446 17.25 -12.76 -5.81
N GLN A 447 16.14 -13.51 -5.84
CA GLN A 447 14.93 -13.04 -6.51
C GLN A 447 14.31 -11.84 -5.76
N LYS A 448 14.32 -11.85 -4.44
CA LYS A 448 13.85 -10.72 -3.62
C LYS A 448 14.66 -9.45 -3.90
N LEU A 449 15.98 -9.58 -3.99
CA LEU A 449 16.85 -8.44 -4.33
C LEU A 449 16.63 -7.93 -5.75
N LYS A 450 16.38 -8.82 -6.73
CA LYS A 450 16.05 -8.40 -8.11
C LYS A 450 14.77 -7.56 -8.15
N VAL A 451 13.73 -7.96 -7.40
CA VAL A 451 12.50 -7.15 -7.28
C VAL A 451 12.80 -5.80 -6.64
N GLN A 452 13.59 -5.76 -5.58
CA GLN A 452 13.98 -4.53 -4.91
C GLN A 452 14.81 -3.61 -5.81
N LEU A 453 15.72 -4.16 -6.59
CA LEU A 453 16.54 -3.41 -7.55
C LEU A 453 15.69 -2.84 -8.68
N ASN A 454 14.71 -3.60 -9.18
CA ASN A 454 13.78 -3.14 -10.22
C ASN A 454 12.91 -1.96 -9.76
N TYR A 455 12.62 -1.84 -8.47
CA TYR A 455 11.88 -0.69 -7.93
C TYR A 455 12.56 0.64 -8.28
N PHE A 456 13.88 0.73 -8.21
CA PHE A 456 14.63 1.96 -8.50
C PHE A 456 14.55 2.41 -9.96
N PHE A 457 14.18 1.50 -10.85
CA PHE A 457 14.05 1.74 -12.29
C PHE A 457 12.60 1.58 -12.77
N THR A 458 11.64 1.79 -11.88
CA THR A 458 10.22 1.78 -12.25
C THR A 458 9.97 2.85 -13.30
N PRO A 459 9.57 2.48 -14.53
CA PRO A 459 9.36 3.47 -15.57
C PRO A 459 8.13 4.32 -15.25
N ASN A 460 8.19 5.59 -15.65
CA ASN A 460 7.02 6.46 -15.69
C ASN A 460 6.06 5.93 -16.77
N VAL A 461 5.14 5.07 -16.39
CA VAL A 461 4.00 4.70 -17.25
C VAL A 461 2.99 5.84 -17.10
N GLY A 462 2.84 6.66 -18.13
CA GLY A 462 1.90 7.79 -18.13
C GLY A 462 0.53 7.42 -17.55
N PRO A 463 -0.31 8.37 -17.14
CA PRO A 463 -1.54 8.11 -16.42
C PRO A 463 -2.40 7.11 -17.20
N VAL A 464 -2.54 5.91 -16.68
CA VAL A 464 -3.57 4.98 -17.14
C VAL A 464 -4.88 5.66 -16.81
N SER A 465 -5.55 6.21 -17.82
CA SER A 465 -6.90 6.73 -17.68
C SER A 465 -7.80 5.56 -17.30
N ILE A 466 -8.08 5.43 -16.02
CA ILE A 466 -9.17 4.59 -15.55
C ILE A 466 -10.43 5.32 -16.02
N SER A 467 -11.06 4.82 -17.10
CA SER A 467 -12.37 5.33 -17.50
C SER A 467 -13.34 4.95 -16.39
N HIS A 468 -13.56 5.88 -15.46
CA HIS A 468 -14.73 5.81 -14.60
C HIS A 468 -15.96 5.94 -15.52
N LYS A 469 -16.72 4.87 -15.69
CA LYS A 469 -18.13 5.00 -16.04
C LYS A 469 -18.72 5.92 -14.97
N SER A 470 -19.04 7.15 -15.40
CA SER A 470 -19.75 8.12 -14.59
C SER A 470 -21.08 7.52 -14.14
N TYR A 471 -21.14 7.11 -12.89
CA TYR A 471 -22.42 6.97 -12.18
C TYR A 471 -22.78 8.34 -11.58
N VAL A 472 -23.12 9.27 -12.45
CA VAL A 472 -23.85 10.48 -12.08
C VAL A 472 -25.09 10.48 -12.91
N ASP A 473 -26.11 9.80 -12.44
CA ASP A 473 -27.52 10.08 -12.73
C ASP A 473 -28.36 9.50 -11.58
N GLY A 474 -28.65 10.36 -10.64
CA GLY A 474 -29.53 10.14 -9.52
C GLY A 474 -29.95 11.51 -8.98
N GLU A 475 -31.01 12.03 -9.60
CA GLU A 475 -31.69 13.29 -9.25
C GLU A 475 -31.79 13.49 -7.74
N VAL A 476 -31.23 14.62 -7.27
CA VAL A 476 -31.66 15.22 -6.01
C VAL A 476 -32.78 16.19 -6.35
N LYS A 477 -34.02 15.80 -5.97
CA LYS A 477 -35.16 16.70 -5.80
C LYS A 477 -35.08 17.38 -4.46
#